data_0335d8c412cbe30fd0a6c4071f8600a2
#
_entry.id   0335d8c412cbe30fd0a6c4071f8600a2
#
_cell.length_a   1.000
_cell.length_b   1.000
_cell.length_c   1.000
_cell.angle_alpha   90.00
_cell.angle_beta   90.00
_cell.angle_gamma   90.00
#
_symmetry.space_group_name_H-M   'P 1'
#
loop_
_entity.id
_entity.type
_entity.pdbx_description
1 polymer ?
#
loop_
_entity_poly.entity_id
_entity_poly.type
_entity_poly.pdbx_seq_one_letter_code
_entity_poly.pdbx_strand_id
1 'polypeptide(L)'
;YDEVDLAPFLQKGKNQIAILVWYFGKEGFSHKSSGQAGLLFNLESRKFVLGSDETWLCRIHPAYGSADAPYPNFRLPESNIRFDARKDMTGWQTTECPETLGFSNALVLGTWGEAPYNKLIKRPIPQWKDFGIRSFESMRRLKGEQQDTLIALLRYNLQMTPILEITDPVGGNCIGIYTDNTYAAGDINLRAEYITRRGRQSYESLGWLNGHEVYFILPKGIEVNGLKYRETGYNTEMTGSFSCDNDFVNRFWKKALRTLYVNMRDTYFDCPERERAQWWGDEVILMGECFYTCSSAVDALMSKGIKELIAWQHSDGALSSPIPAGNYDSELPGQMLASIGYYGFLDYFINNGGRG
;
A
#
# COMPACT_ATOMS: atom_id res chain seq x y z
N TYR A 1 8.65 -1.56 -13.26
CA TYR A 1 8.60 -0.11 -13.41
C TYR A 1 7.19 0.34 -13.81
N ASP A 2 6.88 1.61 -13.54
CA ASP A 2 5.63 2.26 -13.93
C ASP A 2 5.88 3.23 -15.10
N GLU A 3 4.89 3.36 -16.00
CA GLU A 3 4.88 4.39 -17.03
C GLU A 3 3.80 5.42 -16.68
N VAL A 4 4.19 6.69 -16.71
CA VAL A 4 3.30 7.80 -16.38
C VAL A 4 3.34 8.83 -17.51
N ASP A 5 2.16 9.17 -18.06
CA ASP A 5 2.07 10.29 -19.00
C ASP A 5 2.18 11.62 -18.25
N LEU A 6 3.29 12.31 -18.44
CA LEU A 6 3.53 13.62 -17.82
C LEU A 6 2.99 14.79 -18.64
N ALA A 7 2.60 14.59 -19.90
CA ALA A 7 2.17 15.68 -20.78
C ALA A 7 1.05 16.56 -20.20
N PRO A 8 0.05 16.01 -19.50
CA PRO A 8 -1.01 16.82 -18.86
C PRO A 8 -0.53 17.75 -17.76
N PHE A 9 0.65 17.48 -17.17
CA PHE A 9 1.19 18.21 -16.03
C PHE A 9 2.29 19.20 -16.42
N LEU A 10 2.83 19.11 -17.64
CA LEU A 10 3.89 19.97 -18.10
C LEU A 10 3.33 21.29 -18.65
N GLN A 11 4.08 22.36 -18.41
CA GLN A 11 3.76 23.70 -18.90
C GLN A 11 4.92 24.29 -19.69
N LYS A 12 4.64 25.32 -20.49
CA LYS A 12 5.69 26.04 -21.22
C LYS A 12 6.66 26.71 -20.23
N GLY A 13 7.95 26.50 -20.41
CA GLY A 13 9.00 27.07 -19.56
C GLY A 13 9.58 26.05 -18.59
N LYS A 14 9.95 26.51 -17.40
CA LYS A 14 10.58 25.67 -16.36
C LYS A 14 9.55 24.74 -15.74
N ASN A 15 9.89 23.47 -15.65
CA ASN A 15 9.14 22.44 -14.92
C ASN A 15 10.08 21.80 -13.91
N GLN A 16 9.54 21.36 -12.80
CA GLN A 16 10.27 20.64 -11.75
C GLN A 16 9.62 19.30 -11.50
N ILE A 17 10.42 18.27 -11.44
CA ILE A 17 9.98 16.90 -11.08
C ILE A 17 10.55 16.60 -9.71
N ALA A 18 9.67 16.30 -8.77
CA ALA A 18 10.01 15.92 -7.42
C ALA A 18 9.40 14.53 -7.12
N ILE A 19 10.23 13.60 -6.67
CA ILE A 19 9.84 12.19 -6.45
C ILE A 19 10.15 11.81 -5.03
N LEU A 20 9.13 11.33 -4.30
CA LEU A 20 9.30 10.71 -3.00
C LEU A 20 9.46 9.20 -3.17
N VAL A 21 10.62 8.68 -2.81
CA VAL A 21 10.92 7.24 -2.86
C VAL A 21 10.71 6.64 -1.47
N TRP A 22 9.90 5.61 -1.41
CA TRP A 22 9.71 4.84 -0.18
C TRP A 22 10.51 3.54 -0.26
N TYR A 23 11.58 3.48 0.50
CA TYR A 23 12.39 2.29 0.69
C TYR A 23 12.10 1.67 2.05
N PHE A 24 11.62 0.43 2.06
CA PHE A 24 11.24 -0.24 3.30
C PHE A 24 12.46 -0.60 4.17
N GLY A 25 13.55 -1.04 3.54
CA GLY A 25 14.80 -1.37 4.23
C GLY A 25 14.75 -2.62 5.09
N LYS A 26 13.68 -3.40 4.98
CA LYS A 26 13.45 -4.65 5.71
C LYS A 26 12.81 -5.67 4.80
N GLU A 27 12.97 -6.93 5.11
CA GLU A 27 12.26 -8.02 4.45
C GLU A 27 10.80 -8.07 4.91
N GLY A 28 9.90 -8.52 4.05
CA GLY A 28 8.48 -8.65 4.31
C GLY A 28 7.87 -9.92 3.73
N PHE A 29 6.60 -10.16 4.03
CA PHE A 29 5.84 -11.29 3.50
C PHE A 29 5.29 -11.05 2.09
N SER A 30 5.31 -9.80 1.62
CA SER A 30 4.80 -9.39 0.30
C SER A 30 5.86 -8.75 -0.59
N HIS A 31 7.10 -8.73 -0.15
CA HIS A 31 8.22 -8.18 -0.90
C HIS A 31 9.55 -8.76 -0.43
N LYS A 32 10.56 -8.65 -1.29
CA LYS A 32 11.96 -8.89 -0.96
C LYS A 32 12.73 -7.59 -1.08
N SER A 33 13.52 -7.26 -0.05
CA SER A 33 14.32 -6.05 -0.06
C SER A 33 15.43 -6.15 -1.11
N SER A 34 15.65 -5.08 -1.87
CA SER A 34 16.79 -4.96 -2.76
C SER A 34 18.12 -4.74 -2.02
N GLY A 35 18.07 -4.48 -0.70
CA GLY A 35 19.23 -4.14 0.11
C GLY A 35 19.68 -2.68 -0.01
N GLN A 36 19.16 -1.93 -0.99
CA GLN A 36 19.59 -0.57 -1.28
C GLN A 36 18.43 0.30 -1.81
N ALA A 37 18.29 1.50 -1.28
CA ALA A 37 17.37 2.49 -1.83
C ALA A 37 17.91 3.07 -3.13
N GLY A 38 17.04 3.33 -4.11
CA GLY A 38 17.42 3.94 -5.36
C GLY A 38 16.23 4.34 -6.21
N LEU A 39 16.48 5.15 -7.22
CA LEU A 39 15.52 5.60 -8.21
C LEU A 39 16.15 5.47 -9.59
N LEU A 40 15.45 4.83 -10.50
CA LEU A 40 15.69 4.94 -11.95
C LEU A 40 14.55 5.74 -12.55
N PHE A 41 14.87 6.83 -13.22
CA PHE A 41 13.91 7.68 -13.91
C PHE A 41 14.35 7.90 -15.35
N ASN A 42 13.40 7.79 -16.28
CA ASN A 42 13.60 8.12 -17.68
C ASN A 42 12.37 8.83 -18.22
N LEU A 43 12.55 10.00 -18.79
CA LEU A 43 11.52 10.77 -19.47
C LEU A 43 11.86 10.87 -20.95
N GLU A 44 11.01 10.35 -21.78
CA GLU A 44 11.13 10.43 -23.23
C GLU A 44 10.12 11.41 -23.83
N SER A 45 10.58 12.27 -24.67
CA SER A 45 9.75 13.15 -25.49
C SER A 45 10.20 13.11 -26.94
N ARG A 46 9.42 13.70 -27.84
CA ARG A 46 9.84 13.81 -29.25
C ARG A 46 11.11 14.62 -29.47
N LYS A 47 11.54 15.41 -28.47
CA LYS A 47 12.65 16.40 -28.64
C LYS A 47 13.84 16.12 -27.76
N PHE A 48 13.66 15.39 -26.65
CA PHE A 48 14.72 15.13 -25.68
C PHE A 48 14.44 13.88 -24.86
N VAL A 49 15.48 13.34 -24.29
CA VAL A 49 15.45 12.30 -23.26
C VAL A 49 16.11 12.88 -22.02
N LEU A 50 15.51 12.63 -20.85
CA LEU A 50 16.04 13.04 -19.55
C LEU A 50 16.04 11.80 -18.64
N GLY A 51 17.24 11.39 -18.19
CA GLY A 51 17.43 10.32 -17.22
C GLY A 51 17.80 10.84 -15.84
N SER A 52 17.69 9.97 -14.84
CA SER A 52 18.31 10.23 -13.54
C SER A 52 19.82 10.00 -13.62
N ASP A 53 20.60 10.96 -13.10
CA ASP A 53 22.05 10.94 -13.09
C ASP A 53 22.58 11.68 -11.85
N GLU A 54 23.90 11.92 -11.79
CA GLU A 54 24.57 12.63 -10.70
C GLU A 54 24.19 14.12 -10.58
N THR A 55 23.50 14.68 -11.54
CA THR A 55 23.02 16.07 -11.48
C THR A 55 21.72 16.21 -10.70
N TRP A 56 21.03 15.12 -10.47
CA TRP A 56 19.84 15.10 -9.64
C TRP A 56 20.19 15.40 -8.19
N LEU A 57 19.29 16.09 -7.51
CA LEU A 57 19.45 16.40 -6.10
C LEU A 57 18.59 15.45 -5.26
N CYS A 58 19.18 14.88 -4.24
CA CYS A 58 18.48 13.94 -3.35
C CYS A 58 18.73 14.25 -1.87
N ARG A 59 17.83 13.81 -1.04
CA ARG A 59 17.94 13.87 0.42
C ARG A 59 17.05 12.82 1.07
N ILE A 60 17.49 12.23 2.18
CA ILE A 60 16.61 11.45 3.05
C ILE A 60 15.64 12.40 3.73
N HIS A 61 14.33 12.16 3.58
CA HIS A 61 13.31 12.98 4.21
C HIS A 61 13.29 12.74 5.72
N PRO A 62 13.62 13.77 6.55
CA PRO A 62 13.88 13.55 7.98
C PRO A 62 12.61 13.33 8.83
N ALA A 63 11.43 13.58 8.28
CA ALA A 63 10.16 13.43 9.00
C ALA A 63 9.64 12.00 9.02
N TYR A 64 10.01 11.15 8.04
CA TYR A 64 9.55 9.77 7.99
C TYR A 64 10.42 8.83 8.79
N GLY A 65 9.78 7.90 9.48
CA GLY A 65 10.40 6.83 10.25
C GLY A 65 9.41 5.71 10.56
N SER A 66 9.86 4.71 11.28
CA SER A 66 9.00 3.64 11.79
C SER A 66 8.35 4.03 13.12
N ALA A 67 7.13 3.52 13.35
CA ALA A 67 6.45 3.67 14.64
C ALA A 67 7.25 3.01 15.78
N ASP A 68 7.15 3.56 17.00
CA ASP A 68 7.81 3.02 18.18
C ASP A 68 7.12 1.78 18.75
N ALA A 69 7.60 1.31 19.90
CA ALA A 69 6.99 0.21 20.63
C ALA A 69 5.53 0.48 21.02
N PRO A 70 4.65 -0.56 21.10
CA PRO A 70 4.98 -1.94 20.79
C PRO A 70 5.45 -2.08 19.35
N TYR A 71 6.44 -2.94 19.15
CA TYR A 71 7.06 -3.05 17.83
C TYR A 71 6.00 -3.38 16.77
N PRO A 72 6.15 -2.81 15.56
CA PRO A 72 5.35 -3.20 14.42
C PRO A 72 5.39 -4.71 14.23
N ASN A 73 4.31 -5.26 13.77
CA ASN A 73 4.28 -6.63 13.33
C ASN A 73 5.48 -6.89 12.40
N PHE A 74 6.29 -7.88 12.71
CA PHE A 74 7.44 -8.24 11.87
C PHE A 74 7.04 -8.64 10.44
N ARG A 75 5.77 -8.95 10.22
CA ARG A 75 5.20 -9.34 8.93
C ARG A 75 4.85 -8.16 8.03
N LEU A 76 4.59 -6.98 8.62
CA LEU A 76 4.28 -5.72 7.91
C LEU A 76 5.08 -4.54 8.47
N PRO A 77 6.41 -4.65 8.60
CA PRO A 77 7.21 -3.59 9.23
C PRO A 77 7.16 -2.28 8.44
N GLU A 78 7.04 -2.36 7.12
CA GLU A 78 6.99 -1.22 6.19
C GLU A 78 5.73 -0.38 6.35
N SER A 79 4.65 -0.97 6.83
CA SER A 79 3.34 -0.31 6.91
C SER A 79 3.15 0.54 8.17
N ASN A 80 4.08 0.48 9.12
CA ASN A 80 4.02 1.19 10.39
C ASN A 80 4.80 2.50 10.32
N ILE A 81 4.19 3.51 9.71
CA ILE A 81 4.83 4.79 9.42
C ILE A 81 4.63 5.77 10.58
N ARG A 82 5.74 6.37 11.02
CA ARG A 82 5.75 7.59 11.84
C ARG A 82 6.11 8.78 10.97
N PHE A 83 5.36 9.86 11.10
CA PHE A 83 5.70 11.16 10.51
C PHE A 83 5.88 12.21 11.60
N ASP A 84 7.06 12.81 11.70
CA ASP A 84 7.37 13.89 12.63
C ASP A 84 7.25 15.25 11.93
N ALA A 85 6.11 15.92 12.10
CA ALA A 85 5.83 17.19 11.44
C ALA A 85 6.78 18.34 11.85
N ARG A 86 7.53 18.20 12.93
CA ARG A 86 8.54 19.17 13.34
C ARG A 86 9.77 19.15 12.44
N LYS A 87 9.96 18.02 11.73
CA LYS A 87 11.09 17.77 10.82
C LYS A 87 10.68 17.82 9.35
N ASP A 88 9.41 18.19 9.08
CA ASP A 88 8.91 18.27 7.71
C ASP A 88 9.67 19.32 6.89
N MET A 89 9.96 18.97 5.65
CA MET A 89 10.57 19.84 4.65
C MET A 89 9.49 20.51 3.80
N THR A 90 8.66 21.34 4.41
CA THR A 90 7.54 22.00 3.72
C THR A 90 8.01 22.67 2.42
N GLY A 91 7.33 22.37 1.31
CA GLY A 91 7.60 22.97 0.01
C GLY A 91 8.82 22.40 -0.75
N TRP A 92 9.39 21.29 -0.27
CA TRP A 92 10.54 20.66 -0.96
C TRP A 92 10.27 20.33 -2.44
N GLN A 93 9.02 20.04 -2.78
CA GLN A 93 8.60 19.70 -4.15
C GLN A 93 8.67 20.89 -5.11
N THR A 94 8.63 22.10 -4.60
CA THR A 94 8.50 23.34 -5.40
C THR A 94 9.58 24.36 -5.11
N THR A 95 10.56 24.05 -4.25
CA THR A 95 11.63 24.98 -3.92
C THR A 95 12.56 25.21 -5.11
N GLU A 96 12.94 26.47 -5.33
CA GLU A 96 13.96 26.82 -6.33
C GLU A 96 15.39 26.71 -5.78
N CYS A 97 15.54 26.57 -4.48
CA CYS A 97 16.81 26.46 -3.77
C CYS A 97 16.85 25.21 -2.90
N PRO A 98 16.86 23.99 -3.49
CA PRO A 98 16.83 22.74 -2.71
C PRO A 98 18.03 22.56 -1.79
N GLU A 99 19.16 23.19 -2.07
CA GLU A 99 20.38 23.17 -1.25
C GLU A 99 20.11 23.76 0.14
N THR A 100 19.23 24.78 0.25
CA THR A 100 18.83 25.38 1.54
C THR A 100 18.09 24.39 2.41
N LEU A 101 17.45 23.39 1.82
CA LEU A 101 16.83 22.26 2.49
C LEU A 101 17.79 21.07 2.68
N GLY A 102 19.08 21.25 2.33
CA GLY A 102 20.13 20.24 2.52
C GLY A 102 20.09 19.10 1.48
N PHE A 103 19.53 19.33 0.32
CA PHE A 103 19.71 18.44 -0.82
C PHE A 103 21.12 18.53 -1.37
N SER A 104 21.65 17.42 -1.85
CA SER A 104 22.96 17.30 -2.49
C SER A 104 22.85 16.42 -3.72
N ASN A 105 23.89 16.44 -4.55
CA ASN A 105 23.93 15.61 -5.73
C ASN A 105 23.72 14.14 -5.42
N ALA A 106 22.99 13.46 -6.29
CA ALA A 106 22.75 12.02 -6.20
C ALA A 106 24.06 11.25 -6.46
N LEU A 107 24.17 10.10 -5.79
CA LEU A 107 25.20 9.12 -6.10
C LEU A 107 24.67 8.15 -7.14
N VAL A 108 25.37 8.01 -8.25
CA VAL A 108 25.08 6.97 -9.24
C VAL A 108 25.47 5.61 -8.66
N LEU A 109 24.49 4.73 -8.50
CA LEU A 109 24.67 3.39 -7.94
C LEU A 109 24.91 2.34 -9.04
N GLY A 110 24.47 2.60 -10.24
CA GLY A 110 24.54 1.70 -11.37
C GLY A 110 23.62 2.16 -12.51
N THR A 111 23.56 1.35 -13.55
CA THR A 111 22.73 1.61 -14.72
C THR A 111 21.62 0.55 -14.88
N TRP A 112 20.82 0.69 -15.91
CA TRP A 112 19.80 -0.28 -16.27
C TRP A 112 20.40 -1.70 -16.44
N GLY A 113 19.77 -2.67 -15.80
CA GLY A 113 20.18 -4.08 -15.89
C GLY A 113 21.25 -4.51 -14.89
N GLU A 114 21.80 -3.60 -14.10
CA GLU A 114 22.75 -3.91 -13.05
C GLU A 114 22.09 -4.25 -11.70
N ALA A 115 22.81 -5.01 -10.89
CA ALA A 115 22.39 -5.32 -9.53
C ALA A 115 22.24 -4.04 -8.68
N PRO A 116 21.32 -4.01 -7.70
CA PRO A 116 20.47 -5.10 -7.26
C PRO A 116 19.18 -5.28 -8.08
N TYR A 117 18.85 -4.36 -8.97
CA TYR A 117 17.54 -4.32 -9.64
C TYR A 117 17.47 -5.20 -10.89
N ASN A 118 18.62 -5.50 -11.52
CA ASN A 118 18.70 -6.39 -12.67
C ASN A 118 17.66 -6.06 -13.76
N LYS A 119 16.91 -7.04 -14.26
CA LYS A 119 15.87 -6.84 -15.26
C LYS A 119 14.63 -6.18 -14.64
N LEU A 120 14.30 -5.00 -15.10
CA LEU A 120 13.08 -4.31 -14.72
C LEU A 120 11.88 -4.83 -15.55
N ILE A 121 10.79 -5.13 -14.87
CA ILE A 121 9.55 -5.59 -15.49
C ILE A 121 8.52 -4.46 -15.39
N LYS A 122 7.87 -4.15 -16.51
CA LYS A 122 6.75 -3.21 -16.52
C LYS A 122 5.64 -3.74 -15.63
N ARG A 123 5.03 -2.87 -14.80
CA ARG A 123 3.86 -3.22 -14.01
C ARG A 123 2.79 -3.84 -14.90
N PRO A 124 2.40 -5.10 -14.67
CA PRO A 124 1.40 -5.77 -15.50
C PRO A 124 -0.04 -5.43 -15.09
N ILE A 125 -0.24 -4.85 -13.91
CA ILE A 125 -1.54 -4.51 -13.33
C ILE A 125 -1.80 -3.01 -13.40
N PRO A 126 -3.07 -2.57 -13.40
CA PRO A 126 -3.40 -1.15 -13.39
C PRO A 126 -2.95 -0.47 -12.08
N GLN A 127 -2.78 0.85 -12.13
CA GLN A 127 -2.62 1.66 -10.93
C GLN A 127 -3.87 1.56 -10.04
N TRP A 128 -3.70 1.78 -8.73
CA TRP A 128 -4.79 1.73 -7.77
C TRP A 128 -5.87 2.76 -8.11
N LYS A 129 -7.10 2.35 -7.92
CA LYS A 129 -8.24 3.24 -8.02
C LYS A 129 -8.30 4.13 -6.78
N ASP A 130 -8.29 5.44 -6.99
CA ASP A 130 -8.58 6.44 -5.96
C ASP A 130 -10.07 6.79 -6.04
N PHE A 131 -10.81 6.42 -4.99
CA PHE A 131 -12.24 6.75 -4.86
C PHE A 131 -12.46 8.15 -4.26
N GLY A 132 -11.37 8.86 -3.97
CA GLY A 132 -11.37 10.21 -3.43
C GLY A 132 -11.46 10.29 -1.91
N ILE A 133 -11.43 11.52 -1.42
CA ILE A 133 -11.51 11.83 0.01
C ILE A 133 -12.98 11.77 0.45
N ARG A 134 -13.20 11.10 1.59
CA ARG A 134 -14.52 10.86 2.16
C ARG A 134 -14.58 11.25 3.64
N SER A 135 -15.78 11.56 4.11
CA SER A 135 -16.08 11.73 5.53
C SER A 135 -16.46 10.39 6.15
N PHE A 136 -16.20 10.23 7.44
CA PHE A 136 -16.71 9.11 8.23
C PHE A 136 -18.23 9.20 8.41
N GLU A 137 -18.89 8.05 8.53
CA GLU A 137 -20.36 7.97 8.73
C GLU A 137 -20.78 8.56 10.09
N SER A 138 -20.00 8.33 11.11
CA SER A 138 -20.18 8.90 12.44
C SER A 138 -18.87 8.91 13.23
N MET A 139 -18.83 9.69 14.29
CA MET A 139 -17.70 9.76 15.20
C MET A 139 -18.18 9.83 16.64
N ARG A 140 -17.49 9.12 17.53
CA ARG A 140 -17.71 9.17 18.98
C ARG A 140 -16.39 9.39 19.71
N ARG A 141 -16.43 10.13 20.80
CA ARG A 141 -15.25 10.44 21.61
C ARG A 141 -15.33 9.73 22.96
N LEU A 142 -14.31 8.96 23.25
CA LEU A 142 -14.06 8.39 24.57
C LEU A 142 -13.05 9.29 25.28
N LYS A 143 -13.47 9.86 26.42
CA LYS A 143 -12.59 10.73 27.23
C LYS A 143 -11.72 9.85 28.15
N GLY A 144 -10.42 10.08 28.13
CA GLY A 144 -9.46 9.49 29.07
C GLY A 144 -8.80 10.57 29.92
N GLU A 145 -7.94 10.18 30.84
CA GLU A 145 -7.22 11.15 31.71
C GLU A 145 -6.14 11.92 30.96
N GLN A 146 -5.27 11.21 30.24
CA GLN A 146 -4.12 11.79 29.52
C GLN A 146 -4.40 12.01 28.04
N GLN A 147 -5.27 11.19 27.47
CA GLN A 147 -5.61 11.21 26.04
C GLN A 147 -7.07 10.86 25.83
N ASP A 148 -7.64 11.35 24.76
CA ASP A 148 -8.96 10.94 24.28
C ASP A 148 -8.80 10.00 23.11
N THR A 149 -9.77 9.10 22.91
CA THR A 149 -9.88 8.28 21.71
C THR A 149 -11.07 8.76 20.90
N LEU A 150 -10.82 9.20 19.66
CA LEU A 150 -11.87 9.44 18.68
C LEU A 150 -12.03 8.16 17.84
N ILE A 151 -13.23 7.60 17.84
CA ILE A 151 -13.59 6.42 17.08
C ILE A 151 -14.47 6.86 15.93
N ALA A 152 -14.00 6.66 14.72
CA ALA A 152 -14.65 7.10 13.49
C ALA A 152 -15.12 5.89 12.69
N LEU A 153 -16.41 5.82 12.34
CA LEU A 153 -17.03 4.70 11.65
C LEU A 153 -16.86 4.84 10.14
N LEU A 154 -16.31 3.82 9.52
CA LEU A 154 -16.26 3.66 8.08
C LEU A 154 -17.58 3.07 7.56
N ARG A 155 -17.92 3.35 6.31
CA ARG A 155 -19.14 2.87 5.67
C ARG A 155 -19.19 1.34 5.58
N TYR A 156 -18.04 0.71 5.42
CA TYR A 156 -17.80 -0.73 5.36
C TYR A 156 -16.30 -0.98 5.54
N ASN A 157 -15.87 -2.23 5.65
CA ASN A 157 -14.44 -2.55 5.60
C ASN A 157 -13.86 -2.15 4.23
N LEU A 158 -12.85 -1.29 4.23
CA LEU A 158 -12.23 -0.75 3.02
C LEU A 158 -10.75 -0.45 3.26
N GLN A 159 -9.99 -0.34 2.18
CA GLN A 159 -8.60 0.12 2.20
C GLN A 159 -8.59 1.65 2.16
N MET A 160 -7.94 2.28 3.11
CA MET A 160 -7.91 3.74 3.21
C MET A 160 -6.60 4.29 3.76
N THR A 161 -6.31 5.53 3.44
CA THR A 161 -5.32 6.34 4.15
C THR A 161 -6.04 7.37 5.02
N PRO A 162 -5.74 7.43 6.33
CA PRO A 162 -6.36 8.39 7.23
C PRO A 162 -5.84 9.80 6.97
N ILE A 163 -6.75 10.78 7.05
CA ILE A 163 -6.46 12.21 6.92
C ILE A 163 -6.90 12.90 8.19
N LEU A 164 -6.01 13.69 8.77
CA LEU A 164 -6.29 14.50 9.94
C LEU A 164 -5.98 15.98 9.69
N GLU A 165 -6.87 16.86 10.19
CA GLU A 165 -6.69 18.28 10.29
C GLU A 165 -6.83 18.67 11.77
N ILE A 166 -5.79 19.21 12.34
CA ILE A 166 -5.72 19.50 13.78
C ILE A 166 -5.04 20.84 14.07
N THR A 167 -5.23 21.31 15.29
CA THR A 167 -4.44 22.38 15.88
C THR A 167 -3.83 21.89 17.19
N ASP A 168 -2.52 21.97 17.28
CA ASP A 168 -1.78 21.70 18.52
C ASP A 168 -1.11 23.00 19.00
N PRO A 169 -1.49 23.55 20.16
CA PRO A 169 -0.89 24.80 20.65
C PRO A 169 0.56 24.64 21.11
N VAL A 170 1.01 23.41 21.39
CA VAL A 170 2.33 23.12 21.97
C VAL A 170 3.25 22.49 20.92
N GLY A 171 2.81 21.42 20.27
CA GLY A 171 3.61 20.57 19.38
C GLY A 171 4.38 19.48 20.14
N GLY A 172 4.82 18.45 19.40
CA GLY A 172 5.54 17.32 19.94
C GLY A 172 4.66 16.19 20.48
N ASN A 173 3.36 16.34 20.39
CA ASN A 173 2.41 15.30 20.77
C ASN A 173 2.35 14.19 19.71
N CYS A 174 2.30 12.93 20.14
CA CYS A 174 2.14 11.79 19.24
C CYS A 174 0.67 11.38 19.15
N ILE A 175 0.12 11.42 17.95
CA ILE A 175 -1.21 10.92 17.62
C ILE A 175 -1.05 9.53 17.00
N GLY A 176 -1.61 8.50 17.65
CA GLY A 176 -1.70 7.16 17.10
C GLY A 176 -2.96 6.99 16.27
N ILE A 177 -2.86 6.29 15.14
CA ILE A 177 -3.99 6.00 14.26
C ILE A 177 -3.96 4.52 13.91
N TYR A 178 -5.03 3.79 14.22
CA TYR A 178 -5.17 2.37 13.92
C TYR A 178 -6.65 2.02 13.69
N THR A 179 -6.95 0.75 13.38
CA THR A 179 -8.31 0.31 13.10
C THR A 179 -8.73 -0.84 14.00
N ASP A 180 -10.00 -1.23 13.95
CA ASP A 180 -10.53 -2.40 14.64
C ASP A 180 -9.95 -3.73 14.12
N ASN A 181 -9.35 -3.75 12.94
CA ASN A 181 -8.67 -4.93 12.38
C ASN A 181 -7.21 -5.11 12.86
N THR A 182 -6.73 -4.28 13.75
CA THR A 182 -5.32 -4.23 14.17
C THR A 182 -4.91 -5.39 15.09
N TYR A 183 -5.87 -6.09 15.68
CA TYR A 183 -5.62 -7.07 16.75
C TYR A 183 -5.47 -8.53 16.29
N ALA A 184 -5.50 -8.81 14.99
CA ALA A 184 -5.52 -10.18 14.46
C ALA A 184 -4.30 -11.05 14.85
N ALA A 185 -3.20 -10.44 15.30
CA ALA A 185 -2.00 -11.15 15.75
C ALA A 185 -1.54 -10.73 17.16
N GLY A 186 -2.43 -10.26 18.02
CA GLY A 186 -2.11 -9.83 19.39
C GLY A 186 -2.11 -8.31 19.54
N ASP A 187 -0.96 -7.71 19.78
CA ASP A 187 -0.84 -6.25 19.96
C ASP A 187 -1.19 -5.46 18.69
N ILE A 188 -1.27 -4.13 18.81
CA ILE A 188 -1.54 -3.22 17.70
C ILE A 188 -0.45 -3.36 16.63
N ASN A 189 -0.74 -4.15 15.61
CA ASN A 189 0.21 -4.53 14.57
C ASN A 189 0.44 -3.44 13.54
N LEU A 190 -0.65 -2.83 13.09
CA LEU A 190 -0.67 -1.90 11.98
C LEU A 190 -1.20 -0.57 12.45
N ARG A 191 -0.36 0.46 12.41
CA ARG A 191 -0.72 1.80 12.83
C ARG A 191 0.09 2.86 12.11
N ALA A 192 -0.45 4.06 12.03
CA ALA A 192 0.29 5.26 11.71
C ALA A 192 0.51 6.09 12.99
N GLU A 193 1.62 6.80 13.06
CA GLU A 193 1.92 7.74 14.14
C GLU A 193 2.25 9.10 13.54
N TYR A 194 1.64 10.14 14.08
CA TYR A 194 1.88 11.51 13.67
C TYR A 194 2.36 12.35 14.86
N ILE A 195 3.61 12.83 14.80
CA ILE A 195 4.14 13.74 15.81
C ILE A 195 3.86 15.18 15.34
N THR A 196 3.10 15.89 16.15
CA THR A 196 2.61 17.22 15.81
C THR A 196 3.71 18.28 15.84
N ARG A 197 3.58 19.29 15.01
CA ARG A 197 4.23 20.60 15.20
C ARG A 197 3.27 21.57 15.89
N ARG A 198 3.76 22.71 16.33
CA ARG A 198 2.90 23.74 16.91
C ARG A 198 2.01 24.38 15.83
N GLY A 199 0.74 24.63 16.15
CA GLY A 199 -0.23 25.32 15.32
C GLY A 199 -1.08 24.39 14.47
N ARG A 200 -1.81 24.99 13.52
CA ARG A 200 -2.69 24.26 12.61
C ARG A 200 -1.90 23.46 11.59
N GLN A 201 -2.32 22.25 11.34
CA GLN A 201 -1.64 21.32 10.45
C GLN A 201 -2.59 20.26 9.90
N SER A 202 -2.23 19.71 8.74
CA SER A 202 -2.93 18.61 8.08
C SER A 202 -1.93 17.54 7.72
N TYR A 203 -2.36 16.27 7.75
CA TYR A 203 -1.55 15.12 7.39
C TYR A 203 -2.41 14.04 6.77
N GLU A 204 -1.94 13.44 5.69
CA GLU A 204 -2.45 12.19 5.13
C GLU A 204 -1.35 11.15 5.23
N SER A 205 -1.65 10.00 5.86
CA SER A 205 -0.69 8.90 5.95
C SER A 205 -0.45 8.26 4.58
N LEU A 206 0.80 7.89 4.29
CA LEU A 206 1.12 7.12 3.08
C LEU A 206 0.78 5.63 3.22
N GLY A 207 0.83 5.10 4.43
CA GLY A 207 0.44 3.71 4.72
C GLY A 207 -1.07 3.54 4.76
N TRP A 208 -1.58 2.58 4.00
CA TRP A 208 -2.99 2.28 4.03
C TRP A 208 -3.34 1.32 5.17
N LEU A 209 -4.54 1.50 5.72
CA LEU A 209 -5.16 0.68 6.74
C LEU A 209 -6.48 0.12 6.21
N ASN A 210 -7.04 -0.87 6.90
CA ASN A 210 -8.38 -1.39 6.61
C ASN A 210 -9.13 -1.68 7.91
N GLY A 211 -10.44 -1.63 7.88
CA GLY A 211 -11.29 -1.88 9.04
C GLY A 211 -12.70 -1.33 8.86
N HIS A 212 -13.47 -1.37 9.96
CA HIS A 212 -14.79 -0.73 10.07
C HIS A 212 -14.76 0.52 10.94
N GLU A 213 -13.88 0.56 11.94
CA GLU A 213 -13.66 1.71 12.81
C GLU A 213 -12.20 2.16 12.76
N VAL A 214 -11.99 3.47 12.77
CA VAL A 214 -10.66 4.08 12.85
C VAL A 214 -10.53 4.78 14.20
N TYR A 215 -9.49 4.46 14.94
CA TYR A 215 -9.17 4.99 16.24
C TYR A 215 -8.08 6.05 16.12
N PHE A 216 -8.39 7.27 16.55
CA PHE A 216 -7.43 8.37 16.66
C PHE A 216 -7.15 8.60 18.14
N ILE A 217 -5.95 8.32 18.58
CA ILE A 217 -5.49 8.53 19.95
C ILE A 217 -4.94 9.94 20.07
N LEU A 218 -5.65 10.79 20.75
CA LEU A 218 -5.41 12.24 20.81
C LEU A 218 -4.94 12.65 22.19
N PRO A 219 -3.68 13.06 22.38
CA PRO A 219 -3.23 13.73 23.59
C PRO A 219 -4.09 14.92 23.95
N LYS A 220 -4.20 15.23 25.24
CA LYS A 220 -5.00 16.38 25.70
C LYS A 220 -4.48 17.70 25.14
N GLY A 221 -5.39 18.61 24.86
CA GLY A 221 -5.08 19.95 24.32
C GLY A 221 -5.05 20.03 22.79
N ILE A 222 -5.15 18.89 22.09
CA ILE A 222 -5.26 18.89 20.63
C ILE A 222 -6.70 19.19 20.22
N GLU A 223 -6.89 20.21 19.40
CA GLU A 223 -8.14 20.53 18.73
C GLU A 223 -8.23 19.79 17.40
N VAL A 224 -9.34 19.08 17.17
CA VAL A 224 -9.62 18.38 15.91
C VAL A 224 -10.45 19.32 15.03
N ASN A 225 -9.88 19.74 13.91
CA ASN A 225 -10.54 20.60 12.93
C ASN A 225 -11.28 19.75 11.86
N GLY A 226 -10.77 18.57 11.56
CA GLY A 226 -11.39 17.63 10.63
C GLY A 226 -10.72 16.28 10.62
N LEU A 227 -11.52 15.22 10.41
CA LEU A 227 -11.03 13.87 10.15
C LEU A 227 -11.72 13.36 8.90
N LYS A 228 -10.93 12.81 7.99
CA LYS A 228 -11.36 12.23 6.71
C LYS A 228 -10.52 11.00 6.40
N TYR A 229 -10.84 10.35 5.33
CA TYR A 229 -10.02 9.29 4.77
C TYR A 229 -10.05 9.34 3.24
N ARG A 230 -9.01 8.83 2.60
CA ARG A 230 -9.00 8.54 1.16
C ARG A 230 -9.22 7.06 0.98
N GLU A 231 -10.29 6.70 0.28
CA GLU A 231 -10.57 5.32 -0.09
C GLU A 231 -9.77 4.95 -1.34
N THR A 232 -9.07 3.82 -1.29
CA THR A 232 -8.33 3.26 -2.43
C THR A 232 -8.58 1.77 -2.56
N GLY A 233 -8.18 1.15 -3.67
CA GLY A 233 -8.30 -0.29 -3.87
C GLY A 233 -7.83 -0.72 -5.25
N TYR A 234 -7.93 -2.00 -5.56
CA TYR A 234 -7.62 -2.50 -6.90
C TYR A 234 -8.57 -1.90 -7.94
N ASN A 235 -8.06 -1.57 -9.11
CA ASN A 235 -8.86 -0.95 -10.16
C ASN A 235 -9.65 -1.98 -10.97
N THR A 236 -10.74 -2.46 -10.39
CA THR A 236 -11.72 -3.34 -11.02
C THR A 236 -13.14 -2.93 -10.66
N GLU A 237 -14.11 -3.43 -11.41
CA GLU A 237 -15.53 -3.31 -11.12
C GLU A 237 -16.07 -4.66 -10.64
N MET A 238 -16.93 -4.61 -9.62
CA MET A 238 -17.69 -5.79 -9.15
C MET A 238 -18.93 -5.93 -10.04
N THR A 239 -18.85 -6.79 -11.05
CA THR A 239 -19.89 -6.95 -12.08
C THR A 239 -20.83 -8.12 -11.81
N GLY A 240 -20.41 -9.07 -10.95
CA GLY A 240 -21.25 -10.19 -10.55
C GLY A 240 -22.42 -9.77 -9.66
N SER A 241 -23.55 -10.42 -9.83
CA SER A 241 -24.74 -10.18 -9.02
C SER A 241 -25.38 -11.49 -8.57
N PHE A 242 -25.93 -11.47 -7.36
CA PHE A 242 -26.68 -12.58 -6.80
C PHE A 242 -27.85 -12.05 -5.97
N SER A 243 -29.01 -12.68 -6.10
CA SER A 243 -30.19 -12.40 -5.29
C SER A 243 -31.03 -13.65 -5.12
N CYS A 244 -31.54 -13.89 -3.92
CA CYS A 244 -32.53 -14.94 -3.61
C CYS A 244 -33.54 -14.43 -2.58
N ASP A 245 -34.48 -15.28 -2.20
CA ASP A 245 -35.53 -15.00 -1.22
C ASP A 245 -35.05 -15.00 0.24
N ASN A 246 -33.80 -15.33 0.49
CA ASN A 246 -33.21 -15.36 1.83
C ASN A 246 -32.31 -14.13 2.06
N ASP A 247 -32.76 -13.23 2.93
CA ASP A 247 -32.04 -12.00 3.28
C ASP A 247 -30.67 -12.25 3.90
N PHE A 248 -30.49 -13.33 4.65
CA PHE A 248 -29.18 -13.66 5.22
C PHE A 248 -28.19 -13.98 4.11
N VAL A 249 -28.57 -14.80 3.12
CA VAL A 249 -27.72 -15.18 2.01
C VAL A 249 -27.39 -13.96 1.14
N ASN A 250 -28.36 -13.07 0.90
CA ASN A 250 -28.11 -11.81 0.17
C ASN A 250 -27.12 -10.89 0.90
N ARG A 251 -27.20 -10.81 2.24
CA ARG A 251 -26.22 -10.05 3.04
C ARG A 251 -24.86 -10.73 3.05
N PHE A 252 -24.83 -12.06 3.14
CA PHE A 252 -23.60 -12.84 3.11
C PHE A 252 -22.84 -12.63 1.80
N TRP A 253 -23.54 -12.72 0.66
CA TRP A 253 -22.95 -12.42 -0.65
C TRP A 253 -22.27 -11.04 -0.69
N LYS A 254 -22.95 -9.99 -0.24
CA LYS A 254 -22.38 -8.62 -0.21
C LYS A 254 -21.14 -8.53 0.69
N LYS A 255 -21.12 -9.25 1.80
CA LYS A 255 -19.96 -9.28 2.70
C LYS A 255 -18.80 -10.06 2.09
N ALA A 256 -19.06 -11.20 1.44
CA ALA A 256 -18.06 -11.99 0.75
C ALA A 256 -17.38 -11.16 -0.36
N LEU A 257 -18.16 -10.47 -1.20
CA LEU A 257 -17.61 -9.56 -2.21
C LEU A 257 -16.72 -8.47 -1.62
N ARG A 258 -17.11 -7.90 -0.48
CA ARG A 258 -16.29 -6.89 0.18
C ARG A 258 -15.01 -7.49 0.75
N THR A 259 -15.07 -8.68 1.32
CA THR A 259 -13.89 -9.41 1.81
C THR A 259 -12.93 -9.71 0.68
N LEU A 260 -13.41 -10.23 -0.45
CA LEU A 260 -12.62 -10.42 -1.65
C LEU A 260 -11.91 -9.12 -2.06
N TYR A 261 -12.66 -8.01 -2.16
CA TYR A 261 -12.11 -6.74 -2.64
C TYR A 261 -11.03 -6.15 -1.73
N VAL A 262 -11.15 -6.28 -0.41
CA VAL A 262 -10.11 -5.77 0.51
C VAL A 262 -8.87 -6.64 0.56
N ASN A 263 -8.92 -7.85 0.01
CA ASN A 263 -7.81 -8.79 -0.09
C ASN A 263 -7.10 -8.73 -1.45
N MET A 264 -7.34 -7.69 -2.25
CA MET A 264 -6.66 -7.49 -3.52
C MET A 264 -6.13 -6.07 -3.66
N ARG A 265 -4.90 -5.93 -4.11
CA ARG A 265 -4.24 -4.66 -4.42
C ARG A 265 -3.12 -4.85 -5.45
N ASP A 266 -1.87 -4.99 -5.03
CA ASP A 266 -0.74 -5.35 -5.90
C ASP A 266 -0.64 -6.86 -6.13
N THR A 267 -1.16 -7.62 -5.19
CA THR A 267 -1.33 -9.06 -5.21
C THR A 267 -2.68 -9.41 -4.61
N TYR A 268 -3.06 -10.68 -4.67
CA TYR A 268 -4.05 -11.20 -3.74
C TYR A 268 -3.41 -11.35 -2.36
N PHE A 269 -4.18 -11.11 -1.30
CA PHE A 269 -3.72 -11.23 0.08
C PHE A 269 -4.44 -12.35 0.81
N ASP A 270 -3.71 -13.05 1.69
CA ASP A 270 -4.31 -13.89 2.71
C ASP A 270 -5.17 -13.07 3.68
N CYS A 271 -4.65 -11.91 4.07
CA CYS A 271 -5.32 -10.97 4.96
C CYS A 271 -4.76 -9.55 4.80
N PRO A 272 -5.58 -8.51 4.96
CA PRO A 272 -5.15 -7.13 4.69
C PRO A 272 -4.44 -6.44 5.89
N GLU A 273 -4.44 -7.05 7.08
CA GLU A 273 -3.98 -6.42 8.32
C GLU A 273 -2.78 -7.11 8.99
N ARG A 274 -2.40 -8.31 8.56
CA ARG A 274 -1.37 -9.10 9.25
C ARG A 274 -0.14 -9.36 8.39
N GLU A 275 -0.32 -9.98 7.22
CA GLU A 275 0.77 -10.44 6.35
C GLU A 275 0.76 -9.72 5.00
N ARG A 276 -0.43 -9.51 4.42
CA ARG A 276 -0.60 -9.01 3.04
C ARG A 276 0.19 -9.84 2.05
N ALA A 277 0.20 -11.15 2.27
CA ALA A 277 1.05 -12.10 1.58
C ALA A 277 0.28 -12.85 0.50
N GLN A 278 0.95 -13.11 -0.62
CA GLN A 278 0.40 -13.90 -1.72
C GLN A 278 0.63 -15.39 -1.45
N TRP A 279 -0.16 -15.95 -0.51
CA TRP A 279 -0.21 -17.38 -0.27
C TRP A 279 -0.96 -18.06 -1.41
N TRP A 280 -0.37 -19.09 -2.01
CA TRP A 280 -0.97 -19.74 -3.17
C TRP A 280 -2.34 -20.36 -2.89
N GLY A 281 -2.54 -20.95 -1.72
CA GLY A 281 -3.82 -21.51 -1.31
C GLY A 281 -4.95 -20.48 -1.21
N ASP A 282 -4.64 -19.30 -0.70
CA ASP A 282 -5.58 -18.18 -0.63
C ASP A 282 -5.81 -17.60 -2.02
N GLU A 283 -4.76 -17.43 -2.80
CA GLU A 283 -4.82 -16.87 -4.15
C GLU A 283 -5.74 -17.64 -5.07
N VAL A 284 -5.65 -18.99 -5.10
CA VAL A 284 -6.50 -19.80 -5.99
C VAL A 284 -7.97 -19.71 -5.64
N ILE A 285 -8.30 -19.54 -4.35
CA ILE A 285 -9.67 -19.35 -3.89
C ILE A 285 -10.17 -17.97 -4.34
N LEU A 286 -9.39 -16.91 -4.10
CA LEU A 286 -9.74 -15.55 -4.48
C LEU A 286 -9.87 -15.37 -5.99
N MET A 287 -9.01 -16.03 -6.79
CA MET A 287 -9.16 -16.09 -8.24
C MET A 287 -10.49 -16.74 -8.64
N GLY A 288 -10.84 -17.87 -8.03
CA GLY A 288 -12.10 -18.56 -8.27
C GLY A 288 -13.32 -17.70 -7.98
N GLU A 289 -13.29 -16.93 -6.89
CA GLU A 289 -14.34 -15.95 -6.58
C GLU A 289 -14.44 -14.83 -7.61
N CYS A 290 -13.30 -14.34 -8.11
CA CYS A 290 -13.25 -13.26 -9.09
C CYS A 290 -13.91 -13.62 -10.43
N PHE A 291 -13.86 -14.88 -10.88
CA PHE A 291 -14.50 -15.31 -12.12
C PHE A 291 -16.01 -15.07 -12.15
N TYR A 292 -16.65 -15.09 -10.97
CA TYR A 292 -18.09 -14.87 -10.84
C TYR A 292 -18.47 -13.43 -10.46
N THR A 293 -17.50 -12.63 -10.02
CA THR A 293 -17.80 -11.40 -9.28
C THR A 293 -17.17 -10.15 -9.86
N CYS A 294 -16.03 -10.29 -10.54
CA CYS A 294 -15.25 -9.14 -11.01
C CYS A 294 -15.33 -8.96 -12.54
N SER A 295 -14.99 -7.77 -13.01
CA SER A 295 -14.72 -7.55 -14.42
C SER A 295 -13.39 -8.18 -14.84
N SER A 296 -13.16 -8.31 -16.15
CA SER A 296 -11.88 -8.82 -16.70
C SER A 296 -10.64 -8.00 -16.33
N ALA A 297 -10.80 -6.86 -15.68
CA ALA A 297 -9.67 -6.08 -15.16
C ALA A 297 -8.85 -6.83 -14.09
N VAL A 298 -9.42 -7.89 -13.48
CA VAL A 298 -8.69 -8.76 -12.54
C VAL A 298 -7.81 -9.80 -13.22
N ASP A 299 -7.99 -10.05 -14.51
CA ASP A 299 -7.20 -11.06 -15.25
C ASP A 299 -5.70 -10.76 -15.20
N ALA A 300 -5.35 -9.47 -15.22
CA ALA A 300 -3.98 -9.02 -15.07
C ALA A 300 -3.39 -9.37 -13.69
N LEU A 301 -4.19 -9.28 -12.61
CA LEU A 301 -3.77 -9.63 -11.25
C LEU A 301 -3.56 -11.13 -11.12
N MET A 302 -4.48 -11.94 -11.66
CA MET A 302 -4.38 -13.40 -11.69
C MET A 302 -3.14 -13.85 -12.46
N SER A 303 -2.95 -13.32 -13.69
CA SER A 303 -1.77 -13.61 -14.52
C SER A 303 -0.46 -13.21 -13.82
N LYS A 304 -0.46 -12.08 -13.09
CA LYS A 304 0.70 -11.66 -12.31
C LYS A 304 1.06 -12.69 -11.25
N GLY A 305 0.10 -13.13 -10.43
CA GLY A 305 0.33 -14.10 -9.36
C GLY A 305 0.87 -15.42 -9.88
N ILE A 306 0.27 -15.95 -10.94
CA ILE A 306 0.75 -17.18 -11.61
C ILE A 306 2.19 -17.00 -12.13
N LYS A 307 2.49 -15.88 -12.80
CA LYS A 307 3.83 -15.59 -13.33
C LYS A 307 4.87 -15.41 -12.22
N GLU A 308 4.49 -14.82 -11.12
CA GLU A 308 5.35 -14.69 -9.94
C GLU A 308 5.65 -16.06 -9.32
N LEU A 309 4.65 -16.93 -9.16
CA LEU A 309 4.87 -18.28 -8.68
C LEU A 309 5.91 -19.03 -9.54
N ILE A 310 5.77 -18.97 -10.86
CA ILE A 310 6.70 -19.60 -11.80
C ILE A 310 8.09 -18.93 -11.75
N ALA A 311 8.14 -17.61 -11.69
CA ALA A 311 9.40 -16.87 -11.67
C ALA A 311 10.23 -17.08 -10.39
N TRP A 312 9.59 -17.50 -9.31
CA TRP A 312 10.22 -17.81 -8.03
C TRP A 312 10.50 -19.32 -7.84
N GLN A 313 10.30 -20.12 -8.88
CA GLN A 313 10.64 -21.54 -8.86
C GLN A 313 12.13 -21.73 -8.58
N HIS A 314 12.46 -22.61 -7.64
CA HIS A 314 13.83 -22.97 -7.31
C HIS A 314 14.50 -23.77 -8.44
N SER A 315 15.82 -23.83 -8.45
CA SER A 315 16.59 -24.51 -9.49
C SER A 315 16.35 -26.03 -9.54
N ASP A 316 15.88 -26.63 -8.46
CA ASP A 316 15.46 -28.02 -8.36
C ASP A 316 14.01 -28.27 -8.78
N GLY A 317 13.29 -27.22 -9.16
CA GLY A 317 11.89 -27.27 -9.57
C GLY A 317 10.87 -27.08 -8.45
N ALA A 318 11.30 -26.90 -7.19
CA ALA A 318 10.40 -26.64 -6.08
C ALA A 318 9.73 -25.27 -6.22
N LEU A 319 8.50 -25.17 -5.73
CA LEU A 319 7.72 -23.93 -5.64
C LEU A 319 7.55 -23.54 -4.18
N SER A 320 7.63 -22.25 -3.89
CA SER A 320 7.49 -21.68 -2.56
C SER A 320 6.29 -20.76 -2.44
N SER A 321 5.83 -20.56 -1.21
CA SER A 321 4.75 -19.65 -0.86
C SER A 321 4.94 -19.14 0.58
N PRO A 322 4.66 -17.87 0.89
CA PRO A 322 4.18 -16.82 -0.01
C PRO A 322 5.29 -16.28 -0.91
N ILE A 323 4.92 -15.69 -2.03
CA ILE A 323 5.83 -15.04 -2.96
C ILE A 323 5.19 -13.75 -3.52
N PRO A 324 5.99 -12.69 -3.81
CA PRO A 324 7.38 -12.51 -3.40
C PRO A 324 7.50 -12.39 -1.88
N ALA A 325 8.51 -12.96 -1.28
CA ALA A 325 8.74 -12.82 0.16
C ALA A 325 10.23 -12.81 0.51
N GLY A 326 10.60 -12.03 1.51
CA GLY A 326 11.92 -12.02 2.09
C GLY A 326 11.98 -12.63 3.49
N ASN A 327 10.85 -12.60 4.23
CA ASN A 327 10.76 -13.16 5.58
C ASN A 327 10.42 -14.65 5.60
N TYR A 328 9.76 -15.13 4.57
CA TYR A 328 9.29 -16.50 4.51
C TYR A 328 9.31 -17.00 3.07
N ASP A 329 9.96 -18.12 2.87
CA ASP A 329 10.12 -18.77 1.57
C ASP A 329 10.25 -20.27 1.83
N SER A 330 9.15 -20.99 1.94
CA SER A 330 9.14 -22.43 2.15
C SER A 330 8.35 -23.15 1.06
N GLU A 331 8.69 -24.41 0.83
CA GLU A 331 8.00 -25.25 -0.15
C GLU A 331 6.49 -25.26 0.09
N LEU A 332 5.75 -25.30 -1.00
CA LEU A 332 4.31 -25.48 -0.95
C LEU A 332 3.96 -26.83 -0.31
N PRO A 333 3.07 -26.87 0.69
CA PRO A 333 2.54 -28.12 1.20
C PRO A 333 1.92 -28.96 0.08
N GLY A 334 1.92 -30.30 0.24
CA GLY A 334 1.43 -31.22 -0.79
C GLY A 334 0.01 -30.94 -1.28
N GLN A 335 -0.90 -30.50 -0.39
CA GLN A 335 -2.25 -30.08 -0.78
C GLN A 335 -2.25 -28.82 -1.65
N MET A 336 -1.30 -27.91 -1.45
CA MET A 336 -1.18 -26.71 -2.29
C MET A 336 -0.57 -27.04 -3.65
N LEU A 337 0.38 -27.97 -3.72
CA LEU A 337 0.90 -28.49 -4.97
C LEU A 337 -0.20 -29.14 -5.81
N ALA A 338 -1.09 -29.92 -5.20
CA ALA A 338 -2.24 -30.51 -5.89
C ALA A 338 -3.18 -29.45 -6.48
N SER A 339 -3.26 -28.25 -5.90
CA SER A 339 -4.10 -27.16 -6.38
C SER A 339 -3.50 -26.39 -7.56
N ILE A 340 -2.22 -26.48 -7.83
CA ILE A 340 -1.58 -25.73 -8.92
C ILE A 340 -2.21 -26.06 -10.27
N GLY A 341 -2.35 -27.35 -10.58
CA GLY A 341 -2.90 -27.77 -11.85
C GLY A 341 -4.41 -27.59 -11.97
N TYR A 342 -5.15 -27.95 -10.93
CA TYR A 342 -6.62 -28.06 -11.00
C TYR A 342 -7.33 -26.77 -10.60
N TYR A 343 -7.00 -26.19 -9.47
CA TYR A 343 -7.71 -25.00 -8.95
C TYR A 343 -7.05 -23.67 -9.32
N GLY A 344 -5.83 -23.67 -9.78
CA GLY A 344 -5.10 -22.46 -10.13
C GLY A 344 -4.97 -22.28 -11.64
N PHE A 345 -4.02 -22.96 -12.25
CA PHE A 345 -3.68 -22.75 -13.66
C PHE A 345 -4.80 -23.20 -14.60
N LEU A 346 -5.44 -24.34 -14.34
CA LEU A 346 -6.52 -24.84 -15.16
C LEU A 346 -7.75 -23.93 -15.12
N ASP A 347 -8.14 -23.48 -13.94
CA ASP A 347 -9.28 -22.55 -13.79
C ASP A 347 -9.00 -21.24 -14.50
N TYR A 348 -7.81 -20.68 -14.34
CA TYR A 348 -7.39 -19.48 -15.07
C TYR A 348 -7.45 -19.71 -16.60
N PHE A 349 -6.91 -20.82 -17.08
CA PHE A 349 -6.93 -21.19 -18.51
C PHE A 349 -8.35 -21.33 -19.05
N ILE A 350 -9.23 -22.01 -18.32
CA ILE A 350 -10.65 -22.20 -18.73
C ILE A 350 -11.37 -20.86 -18.84
N ASN A 351 -11.19 -19.97 -17.86
CA ASN A 351 -11.89 -18.69 -17.83
C ASN A 351 -11.36 -17.67 -18.83
N ASN A 352 -10.05 -17.68 -19.11
CA ASN A 352 -9.40 -16.69 -19.98
C ASN A 352 -9.09 -17.23 -21.40
N GLY A 353 -9.43 -18.48 -21.69
CA GLY A 353 -9.22 -19.10 -23.01
C GLY A 353 -7.76 -19.16 -23.44
N GLY A 354 -6.83 -19.28 -22.49
CA GLY A 354 -5.39 -19.30 -22.75
C GLY A 354 -4.82 -17.96 -23.24
N ARG A 355 -5.52 -16.87 -23.01
CA ARG A 355 -5.03 -15.52 -23.28
C ARG A 355 -4.13 -15.07 -22.12
N GLY A 356 -2.82 -15.23 -22.25
CA GLY A 356 -1.88 -14.82 -21.20
C GLY A 356 -0.44 -15.01 -21.60
#